data_7de8714a90050c98aedfb8d71e9ae1fa
#
_entry.id   7de8714a90050c98aedfb8d71e9ae1fa
#
_cell.length_a   1.000
_cell.length_b   1.000
_cell.length_c   1.000
_cell.angle_alpha   90.00
_cell.angle_beta   90.00
_cell.angle_gamma   90.00
#
_symmetry.space_group_name_H-M   'P 1'
#
loop_
_entity.id
_entity.type
_entity.pdbx_description
1 polymer ?
#
loop_
_entity_poly.entity_id
_entity_poly.type
_entity_poly.pdbx_seq_one_letter_code
_entity_poly.pdbx_strand_id
1 'polypeptide(L)'
;MKFVIPIFFFGQPCDSLLLESISNPGPYLVSNIDESDGLRDGPDYYEATIYYPQNISSFLPSIIFVPGYSNTQFTIQNWGWFLASHGIVTMTIGTNTLFDTHTQRRDALLDALLTLKLENERIGSPLFGNIDTSRMAVGGFSKGGGGAQLAAVAD
;
A
#
# COMPACT_ATOMS: atom_id res chain seq x y z
N MET A 1 -15.05 -20.44 -4.41
CA MET A 1 -15.41 -20.52 -5.85
C MET A 1 -14.47 -19.56 -6.59
N LYS A 2 -13.43 -20.10 -7.24
CA LYS A 2 -12.37 -19.30 -7.90
C LYS A 2 -12.90 -18.81 -9.24
N PHE A 3 -13.10 -17.51 -9.42
CA PHE A 3 -13.38 -16.91 -10.72
C PHE A 3 -12.06 -16.66 -11.44
N VAL A 4 -11.81 -17.45 -12.50
CA VAL A 4 -10.79 -17.13 -13.50
C VAL A 4 -11.45 -16.21 -14.53
N ILE A 5 -11.04 -14.94 -14.56
CA ILE A 5 -11.48 -14.01 -15.61
C ILE A 5 -10.54 -14.21 -16.81
N PRO A 6 -11.01 -14.72 -17.95
CA PRO A 6 -10.19 -14.75 -19.15
C PRO A 6 -10.00 -13.32 -19.67
N ILE A 7 -8.76 -12.86 -19.72
CA ILE A 7 -8.42 -11.60 -20.38
C ILE A 7 -8.41 -11.84 -21.87
N PHE A 8 -9.50 -11.47 -22.56
CA PHE A 8 -9.52 -11.39 -24.01
C PHE A 8 -8.94 -10.05 -24.44
N PHE A 9 -7.73 -10.09 -24.99
CA PHE A 9 -7.19 -8.95 -25.76
C PHE A 9 -7.91 -8.86 -27.10
N PHE A 10 -9.05 -8.20 -27.15
CA PHE A 10 -9.52 -7.62 -28.40
C PHE A 10 -8.85 -6.24 -28.51
N GLY A 11 -8.14 -6.02 -29.62
CA GLY A 11 -7.47 -4.75 -29.94
C GLY A 11 -8.47 -3.63 -30.19
N GLN A 12 -9.18 -3.20 -29.17
CA GLN A 12 -9.87 -1.93 -29.12
C GLN A 12 -8.82 -0.84 -28.93
N PRO A 13 -8.88 0.28 -29.67
CA PRO A 13 -8.03 1.41 -29.37
C PRO A 13 -8.27 1.79 -27.91
N CYS A 14 -7.19 1.78 -27.11
CA CYS A 14 -7.25 2.19 -25.71
C CYS A 14 -7.80 3.61 -25.71
N ASP A 15 -8.96 3.83 -25.09
CA ASP A 15 -9.58 5.12 -25.05
C ASP A 15 -8.60 6.11 -24.39
N SER A 16 -8.10 7.07 -25.15
CA SER A 16 -7.10 8.03 -24.67
C SER A 16 -7.61 8.81 -23.45
N LEU A 17 -8.91 9.04 -23.36
CA LEU A 17 -9.56 9.68 -22.22
C LEU A 17 -9.48 8.79 -20.96
N LEU A 18 -9.63 7.47 -21.11
CA LEU A 18 -9.49 6.55 -19.98
C LEU A 18 -8.04 6.49 -19.49
N LEU A 19 -7.08 6.37 -20.40
CA LEU A 19 -5.65 6.42 -20.05
C LEU A 19 -5.28 7.72 -19.37
N GLU A 20 -5.75 8.84 -19.87
CA GLU A 20 -5.51 10.15 -19.28
C GLU A 20 -6.12 10.23 -17.86
N SER A 21 -7.35 9.71 -17.68
CA SER A 21 -8.02 9.74 -16.37
C SER A 21 -7.33 8.88 -15.31
N ILE A 22 -6.78 7.72 -15.68
CA ILE A 22 -6.11 6.81 -14.72
C ILE A 22 -4.62 7.13 -14.50
N SER A 23 -4.02 7.97 -15.34
CA SER A 23 -2.62 8.40 -15.19
C SER A 23 -2.48 9.73 -14.43
N ASN A 24 -3.57 10.48 -14.28
CA ASN A 24 -3.59 11.72 -13.50
C ASN A 24 -3.86 11.44 -12.02
N PRO A 25 -3.40 12.31 -11.10
CA PRO A 25 -3.81 12.25 -9.69
C PRO A 25 -5.33 12.23 -9.54
N GLY A 26 -5.81 11.48 -8.56
CA GLY A 26 -7.23 11.43 -8.21
C GLY A 26 -7.76 12.72 -7.60
N PRO A 27 -9.07 12.79 -7.32
CA PRO A 27 -9.74 14.03 -6.90
C PRO A 27 -9.47 14.41 -5.43
N TYR A 28 -8.82 13.55 -4.64
CA TYR A 28 -8.64 13.79 -3.21
C TYR A 28 -7.31 14.44 -2.89
N LEU A 29 -7.34 15.42 -1.99
CA LEU A 29 -6.14 15.93 -1.33
C LEU A 29 -5.57 14.83 -0.43
N VAL A 30 -4.25 14.70 -0.40
CA VAL A 30 -3.55 13.65 0.34
C VAL A 30 -2.82 14.25 1.54
N SER A 31 -2.91 13.56 2.66
CA SER A 31 -2.05 13.73 3.84
C SER A 31 -1.27 12.45 4.09
N ASN A 32 -0.28 12.55 4.96
CA ASN A 32 0.48 11.41 5.42
C ASN A 32 0.67 11.45 6.94
N ILE A 33 0.97 10.30 7.50
CA ILE A 33 1.47 10.07 8.86
C ILE A 33 2.67 9.15 8.79
N ASP A 34 3.62 9.35 9.68
CA ASP A 34 4.81 8.53 9.83
C ASP A 34 5.09 8.25 11.32
N GLU A 35 6.24 7.71 11.62
CA GLU A 35 6.63 7.36 13.00
C GLU A 35 6.71 8.58 13.92
N SER A 36 7.02 9.77 13.38
CA SER A 36 7.02 11.01 14.17
C SER A 36 5.63 11.44 14.64
N ASP A 37 4.59 10.96 13.98
CA ASP A 37 3.18 11.15 14.34
C ASP A 37 2.63 10.03 15.24
N GLY A 38 3.51 9.13 15.69
CA GLY A 38 3.19 8.00 16.56
C GLY A 38 2.71 6.76 15.80
N LEU A 39 2.98 6.65 14.49
CA LEU A 39 2.81 5.40 13.77
C LEU A 39 3.71 4.34 14.38
N ARG A 40 3.19 3.11 14.48
CA ARG A 40 3.96 1.97 15.00
C ARG A 40 5.18 1.69 14.13
N ASP A 41 6.33 1.58 14.78
CA ASP A 41 7.55 1.01 14.20
C ASP A 41 7.50 -0.51 14.38
N GLY A 42 7.49 -1.23 13.27
CA GLY A 42 7.42 -2.70 13.28
C GLY A 42 8.79 -3.35 13.35
N PRO A 43 8.94 -4.54 13.96
CA PRO A 43 10.23 -5.22 14.02
C PRO A 43 10.72 -5.74 12.66
N ASP A 44 9.80 -6.02 11.72
CA ASP A 44 10.13 -6.69 10.47
C ASP A 44 10.28 -5.74 9.27
N TYR A 45 10.09 -4.44 9.47
CA TYR A 45 10.35 -3.40 8.47
C TYR A 45 11.09 -2.21 9.09
N TYR A 46 11.66 -1.37 8.25
CA TYR A 46 12.33 -0.13 8.62
C TYR A 46 11.69 1.03 7.86
N GLU A 47 11.38 2.13 8.53
CA GLU A 47 10.67 3.28 8.00
C GLU A 47 9.27 2.94 7.46
N ALA A 48 8.30 3.76 7.80
CA ALA A 48 6.95 3.64 7.28
C ALA A 48 6.30 5.01 7.07
N THR A 49 5.51 5.12 6.02
CA THR A 49 4.64 6.28 5.79
C THR A 49 3.31 5.81 5.28
N ILE A 50 2.22 6.27 5.89
CA ILE A 50 0.86 6.04 5.42
C ILE A 50 0.35 7.31 4.76
N TYR A 51 -0.06 7.19 3.51
CA TYR A 51 -0.72 8.24 2.73
C TYR A 51 -2.22 7.98 2.71
N TYR A 52 -3.02 9.02 2.91
CA TYR A 52 -4.47 8.88 2.98
C TYR A 52 -5.19 10.12 2.42
N PRO A 53 -6.41 9.93 1.86
CA PRO A 53 -7.21 11.05 1.39
C PRO A 53 -7.74 11.87 2.57
N GLN A 54 -7.65 13.21 2.45
CA GLN A 54 -8.20 14.11 3.45
C GLN A 54 -9.73 14.18 3.38
N ASN A 55 -10.37 14.49 4.53
CA ASN A 55 -11.79 14.80 4.62
C ASN A 55 -12.73 13.69 4.13
N ILE A 56 -12.30 12.44 4.18
CA ILE A 56 -13.14 11.28 3.89
C ILE A 56 -13.44 10.55 5.20
N SER A 57 -14.73 10.45 5.51
CA SER A 57 -15.27 9.62 6.60
C SER A 57 -15.99 8.41 5.99
N SER A 58 -15.22 7.44 5.52
CA SER A 58 -15.75 6.20 4.97
C SER A 58 -14.74 5.07 5.14
N PHE A 59 -15.21 3.84 5.16
CA PHE A 59 -14.33 2.66 5.18
C PHE A 59 -13.50 2.61 3.90
N LEU A 60 -12.22 2.98 4.01
CA LEU A 60 -11.29 3.06 2.89
C LEU A 60 -10.56 1.73 2.70
N PRO A 61 -10.44 1.25 1.46
CA PRO A 61 -9.54 0.14 1.16
C PRO A 61 -8.10 0.56 1.39
N SER A 62 -7.21 -0.40 1.61
CA SER A 62 -5.79 -0.12 1.83
C SER A 62 -4.86 -1.04 1.08
N ILE A 63 -3.64 -0.56 0.83
CA ILE A 63 -2.57 -1.32 0.23
C ILE A 63 -1.23 -0.96 0.86
N ILE A 64 -0.35 -1.94 1.00
CA ILE A 64 1.02 -1.75 1.49
C ILE A 64 2.00 -2.10 0.39
N PHE A 65 3.03 -1.27 0.23
CA PHE A 65 4.11 -1.50 -0.72
C PHE A 65 5.47 -1.66 -0.04
N VAL A 66 6.24 -2.65 -0.52
CA VAL A 66 7.62 -2.89 -0.14
C VAL A 66 8.55 -2.69 -1.35
N PRO A 67 9.77 -2.07 -1.18
CA PRO A 67 10.67 -1.80 -2.27
C PRO A 67 11.37 -3.06 -2.81
N GLY A 68 12.10 -2.88 -3.91
CA GLY A 68 12.93 -3.89 -4.55
C GLY A 68 14.30 -4.09 -3.89
N TYR A 69 15.13 -4.92 -4.50
CA TYR A 69 16.51 -5.13 -4.09
C TYR A 69 17.31 -3.84 -4.16
N SER A 70 18.08 -3.54 -3.13
CA SER A 70 18.93 -2.33 -3.03
C SER A 70 18.15 -1.01 -3.12
N ASN A 71 16.83 -1.04 -2.88
CA ASN A 71 15.98 0.14 -2.88
C ASN A 71 15.49 0.46 -1.45
N THR A 72 15.32 1.74 -1.18
CA THR A 72 14.69 2.26 0.04
C THR A 72 13.21 2.55 -0.18
N GLN A 73 12.48 2.86 0.87
CA GLN A 73 11.08 3.33 0.83
C GLN A 73 10.89 4.48 -0.18
N PHE A 74 11.85 5.38 -0.29
CA PHE A 74 11.79 6.55 -1.18
C PHE A 74 11.46 6.19 -2.63
N THR A 75 11.91 5.02 -3.11
CA THR A 75 11.69 4.61 -4.51
C THR A 75 10.23 4.26 -4.84
N ILE A 76 9.40 4.07 -3.83
CA ILE A 76 8.00 3.67 -3.98
C ILE A 76 7.01 4.69 -3.38
N GLN A 77 7.49 5.78 -2.78
CA GLN A 77 6.62 6.79 -2.13
C GLN A 77 5.61 7.44 -3.08
N ASN A 78 5.95 7.60 -4.35
CA ASN A 78 5.02 8.16 -5.33
C ASN A 78 3.75 7.34 -5.51
N TRP A 79 3.81 6.01 -5.30
CA TRP A 79 2.61 5.17 -5.27
C TRP A 79 1.69 5.52 -4.10
N GLY A 80 2.29 5.91 -2.96
CA GLY A 80 1.54 6.37 -1.79
C GLY A 80 0.64 7.57 -2.12
N TRP A 81 1.25 8.64 -2.62
CA TRP A 81 0.52 9.84 -3.03
C TRP A 81 -0.52 9.57 -4.11
N PHE A 82 -0.13 8.84 -5.14
CA PHE A 82 -0.99 8.56 -6.27
C PHE A 82 -2.25 7.79 -5.86
N LEU A 83 -2.09 6.66 -5.19
CA LEU A 83 -3.22 5.83 -4.82
C LEU A 83 -4.09 6.47 -3.72
N ALA A 84 -3.48 7.21 -2.78
CA ALA A 84 -4.25 7.96 -1.80
C ALA A 84 -5.11 9.05 -2.44
N SER A 85 -4.62 9.70 -3.51
CA SER A 85 -5.43 10.66 -4.27
C SER A 85 -6.66 10.02 -4.94
N HIS A 86 -6.67 8.70 -5.11
CA HIS A 86 -7.80 7.92 -5.62
C HIS A 86 -8.65 7.26 -4.51
N GLY A 87 -8.41 7.58 -3.24
CA GLY A 87 -9.22 7.07 -2.13
C GLY A 87 -8.75 5.74 -1.53
N ILE A 88 -7.48 5.37 -1.75
CA ILE A 88 -6.89 4.13 -1.22
C ILE A 88 -5.84 4.49 -0.17
N VAL A 89 -6.05 4.14 1.09
CA VAL A 89 -5.01 4.29 2.12
C VAL A 89 -3.80 3.47 1.70
N THR A 90 -2.66 4.12 1.52
CA THR A 90 -1.47 3.46 0.99
C THR A 90 -0.31 3.60 1.96
N MET A 91 0.20 2.49 2.46
CA MET A 91 1.39 2.44 3.30
C MET A 91 2.60 2.04 2.46
N THR A 92 3.68 2.80 2.54
CA THR A 92 4.98 2.42 1.98
C THR A 92 5.93 2.13 3.12
N ILE A 93 6.69 1.05 3.03
CA ILE A 93 7.67 0.64 4.03
C ILE A 93 9.06 0.51 3.43
N GLY A 94 10.08 0.70 4.24
CA GLY A 94 11.44 0.24 3.95
C GLY A 94 11.65 -1.20 4.40
N THR A 95 12.84 -1.71 4.22
CA THR A 95 13.26 -3.03 4.69
C THR A 95 14.41 -2.89 5.68
N ASN A 96 14.53 -3.80 6.64
CA ASN A 96 15.58 -3.77 7.68
C ASN A 96 16.98 -3.75 7.09
N THR A 97 17.17 -4.40 5.94
CA THR A 97 18.36 -4.23 5.12
C THR A 97 17.99 -4.08 3.65
N LEU A 98 18.81 -3.38 2.87
CA LEU A 98 18.60 -3.23 1.42
C LEU A 98 18.60 -4.57 0.67
N PHE A 99 19.14 -5.62 1.29
CA PHE A 99 19.38 -6.93 0.67
C PHE A 99 18.39 -8.01 1.16
N ASP A 100 17.38 -7.64 1.93
CA ASP A 100 16.38 -8.56 2.47
C ASP A 100 15.87 -9.53 1.40
N THR A 101 15.67 -10.78 1.82
CA THR A 101 15.15 -11.87 0.99
C THR A 101 13.67 -11.67 0.66
N HIS A 102 13.10 -12.47 -0.23
CA HIS A 102 11.66 -12.48 -0.47
C HIS A 102 10.86 -12.83 0.79
N THR A 103 11.39 -13.75 1.61
CA THR A 103 10.76 -14.15 2.88
C THR A 103 10.75 -13.00 3.89
N GLN A 104 11.86 -12.30 4.06
CA GLN A 104 11.92 -11.13 4.94
C GLN A 104 10.99 -10.00 4.47
N ARG A 105 10.89 -9.78 3.15
CA ARG A 105 9.93 -8.81 2.57
C ARG A 105 8.47 -9.25 2.74
N ARG A 106 8.18 -10.56 2.74
CA ARG A 106 6.89 -11.12 3.14
C ARG A 106 6.58 -10.77 4.60
N ASP A 107 7.52 -11.04 5.49
CA ASP A 107 7.36 -10.80 6.93
C ASP A 107 7.16 -9.31 7.21
N ALA A 108 7.92 -8.43 6.54
CA ALA A 108 7.74 -6.99 6.57
C ALA A 108 6.32 -6.55 6.15
N LEU A 109 5.78 -7.13 5.08
CA LEU A 109 4.41 -6.82 4.61
C LEU A 109 3.35 -7.31 5.60
N LEU A 110 3.51 -8.50 6.19
CA LEU A 110 2.58 -9.03 7.19
C LEU A 110 2.59 -8.21 8.47
N ASP A 111 3.76 -7.77 8.92
CA ASP A 111 3.90 -6.88 10.08
C ASP A 111 3.30 -5.48 9.80
N ALA A 112 3.49 -4.96 8.58
CA ALA A 112 2.87 -3.70 8.16
C ALA A 112 1.34 -3.79 8.03
N LEU A 113 0.77 -4.95 7.67
CA LEU A 113 -0.68 -5.19 7.73
C LEU A 113 -1.19 -5.08 9.16
N LEU A 114 -0.46 -5.63 10.13
CA LEU A 114 -0.79 -5.46 11.55
C LEU A 114 -0.73 -3.98 11.95
N THR A 115 0.27 -3.25 11.50
CA THR A 115 0.40 -1.79 11.77
C THR A 115 -0.81 -1.01 11.26
N LEU A 116 -1.30 -1.28 10.04
CA LEU A 116 -2.51 -0.63 9.53
C LEU A 116 -3.76 -0.99 10.33
N LYS A 117 -3.89 -2.25 10.78
CA LYS A 117 -5.01 -2.68 11.65
C LYS A 117 -4.98 -1.93 12.99
N LEU A 118 -3.80 -1.83 13.61
CA LEU A 118 -3.62 -1.10 14.86
C LEU A 118 -3.81 0.41 14.69
N GLU A 119 -3.42 0.99 13.56
CA GLU A 119 -3.63 2.39 13.24
C GLU A 119 -5.14 2.72 13.12
N ASN A 120 -5.93 1.79 12.60
CA ASN A 120 -7.39 1.90 12.58
C ASN A 120 -8.02 1.89 13.99
N GLU A 121 -7.30 1.38 14.99
CA GLU A 121 -7.74 1.32 16.39
C GLU A 121 -7.09 2.40 17.27
N ARG A 122 -6.08 3.11 16.77
CA ARG A 122 -5.35 4.12 17.53
C ARG A 122 -6.16 5.39 17.72
N ILE A 123 -6.56 5.64 18.98
CA ILE A 123 -7.29 6.87 19.34
C ILE A 123 -6.41 8.09 19.03
N GLY A 124 -6.99 9.05 18.31
CA GLY A 124 -6.29 10.26 17.86
C GLY A 124 -5.61 10.15 16.49
N SER A 125 -5.55 8.96 15.92
CA SER A 125 -5.18 8.82 14.50
C SER A 125 -6.24 9.42 13.59
N PRO A 126 -5.85 10.11 12.50
CA PRO A 126 -6.80 10.52 11.47
C PRO A 126 -7.47 9.34 10.75
N LEU A 127 -6.91 8.13 10.90
CA LEU A 127 -7.43 6.89 10.32
C LEU A 127 -8.27 6.06 11.29
N PHE A 128 -8.47 6.53 12.54
CA PHE A 128 -9.25 5.81 13.55
C PHE A 128 -10.66 5.48 13.03
N GLY A 129 -10.97 4.18 12.93
CA GLY A 129 -12.25 3.68 12.46
C GLY A 129 -12.55 3.88 10.96
N ASN A 130 -11.57 4.29 10.15
CA ASN A 130 -11.76 4.64 8.74
C ASN A 130 -11.13 3.64 7.74
N ILE A 131 -10.39 2.63 8.19
CA ILE A 131 -9.81 1.60 7.33
C ILE A 131 -10.74 0.39 7.26
N ASP A 132 -11.08 -0.04 6.06
CA ASP A 132 -11.78 -1.31 5.84
C ASP A 132 -10.78 -2.46 5.90
N THR A 133 -10.70 -3.10 7.06
CA THR A 133 -9.77 -4.23 7.29
C THR A 133 -10.13 -5.49 6.52
N SER A 134 -11.28 -5.54 5.85
CA SER A 134 -11.66 -6.62 4.94
C SER A 134 -11.18 -6.40 3.50
N ARG A 135 -10.69 -5.18 3.18
CA ARG A 135 -10.20 -4.79 1.86
C ARG A 135 -8.76 -4.27 1.94
N MET A 136 -7.87 -5.15 2.38
CA MET A 136 -6.45 -4.86 2.48
C MET A 136 -5.67 -5.63 1.40
N ALA A 137 -4.67 -5.00 0.82
CA ALA A 137 -3.83 -5.58 -0.22
C ALA A 137 -2.35 -5.37 0.09
N VAL A 138 -1.50 -6.17 -0.53
CA VAL A 138 -0.05 -6.02 -0.50
C VAL A 138 0.52 -5.95 -1.90
N GLY A 139 1.56 -5.15 -2.07
CA GLY A 139 2.24 -4.95 -3.33
C GLY A 139 3.75 -4.79 -3.14
N GLY A 140 4.48 -4.76 -4.22
CA GLY A 140 5.92 -4.54 -4.14
C GLY A 140 6.57 -4.37 -5.50
N PHE A 141 7.69 -3.67 -5.50
CA PHE A 141 8.48 -3.46 -6.70
C PHE A 141 9.55 -4.55 -6.83
N SER A 142 9.73 -5.13 -8.02
CA SER A 142 10.80 -6.09 -8.32
C SER A 142 10.86 -7.24 -7.29
N LYS A 143 11.93 -7.36 -6.51
CA LYS A 143 12.07 -8.35 -5.42
C LYS A 143 10.97 -8.21 -4.36
N GLY A 144 10.48 -6.98 -4.14
CA GLY A 144 9.31 -6.72 -3.28
C GLY A 144 8.04 -7.38 -3.82
N GLY A 145 7.84 -7.45 -5.13
CA GLY A 145 6.73 -8.18 -5.76
C GLY A 145 6.73 -9.67 -5.41
N GLY A 146 7.91 -10.30 -5.36
CA GLY A 146 8.05 -11.67 -4.88
C GLY A 146 7.68 -11.83 -3.39
N GLY A 147 8.06 -10.85 -2.55
CA GLY A 147 7.62 -10.79 -1.15
C GLY A 147 6.09 -10.67 -1.03
N ALA A 148 5.48 -9.80 -1.85
CA ALA A 148 4.03 -9.60 -1.86
C ALA A 148 3.26 -10.87 -2.28
N GLN A 149 3.76 -11.62 -3.28
CA GLN A 149 3.16 -12.91 -3.65
C GLN A 149 3.20 -13.92 -2.50
N LEU A 150 4.33 -13.98 -1.77
CA LEU A 150 4.46 -14.85 -0.60
C LEU A 150 3.56 -14.40 0.56
N ALA A 151 3.38 -13.10 0.77
CA ALA A 151 2.48 -12.57 1.79
C ALA A 151 1.01 -12.90 1.46
N ALA A 152 0.58 -12.74 0.22
CA ALA A 152 -0.79 -13.00 -0.22
C ALA A 152 -1.22 -14.48 -0.14
N VAL A 153 -0.29 -15.42 0.03
CA VAL A 153 -0.62 -16.87 0.22
C VAL A 153 -0.45 -17.31 1.66
N ALA A 154 0.09 -16.45 2.53
CA ALA A 154 0.35 -16.74 3.94
C ALA A 154 -0.77 -16.24 4.87
N ASP A 155 -1.63 -15.32 4.40
CA ASP A 155 -2.74 -14.69 5.15
C ASP A 155 -4.09 -15.41 4.95
#